data_65e0300aa5cd9be487a1da79db1c3daf
#
_entry.id   65e0300aa5cd9be487a1da79db1c3daf
#
_cell.length_a   1.000
_cell.length_b   1.000
_cell.length_c   1.000
_cell.angle_alpha   90.00
_cell.angle_beta   90.00
_cell.angle_gamma   90.00
#
_symmetry.space_group_name_H-M   'P 1'
#
loop_
_entity.id
_entity.type
_entity.pdbx_description
1 polymer ?
#
loop_
_entity_poly.entity_id
_entity_poly.type
_entity_poly.pdbx_seq_one_letter_code
_entity_poly.pdbx_strand_id
1 'polypeptide(L)'
;MQLVFLSHDVDWDFNGPPKDHILKIKNRFDEKLFQTTPINKLYRNFSEYMEIEEKYETKSTFFFRTQYENGDYRDYYDDIKKLNKEGWEIGLHTDPSSVNEILEIKREKENLEKILGSKIYGNRVHYLSNDEKLLEKLSKLGFIYDSSFKKTKDAITVEDMGYQQINEIIEFPVTLMDAYLFTYMKISEDKIIKTVEKTLNSCRKLNLEFNVMSILWHDNVLKMKGGRMYSKILEFLSSQDDVQMCSGIELVNKIKEKF
;
A
#
# COMPACT_ATOMS: atom_id res chain seq x y z
N MET A 1 3.68 21.93 -3.37
CA MET A 1 2.57 21.08 -2.88
C MET A 1 3.14 19.73 -2.48
N GLN A 2 2.67 19.18 -1.39
CA GLN A 2 3.10 17.88 -0.87
C GLN A 2 2.02 16.84 -1.18
N LEU A 3 2.34 15.83 -1.98
CA LEU A 3 1.44 14.73 -2.29
C LEU A 3 1.75 13.52 -1.40
N VAL A 4 0.72 12.87 -0.86
CA VAL A 4 0.86 11.67 -0.05
C VAL A 4 0.10 10.53 -0.72
N PHE A 5 0.85 9.56 -1.23
CA PHE A 5 0.31 8.34 -1.81
C PHE A 5 -0.07 7.36 -0.70
N LEU A 6 -1.35 7.04 -0.59
CA LEU A 6 -1.86 6.06 0.36
C LEU A 6 -2.08 4.71 -0.33
N SER A 7 -1.60 3.63 0.30
CA SER A 7 -1.74 2.29 -0.27
C SER A 7 -1.82 1.19 0.79
N HIS A 8 -2.48 0.08 0.41
CA HIS A 8 -2.64 -1.13 1.22
C HIS A 8 -2.26 -2.36 0.42
N ASP A 9 -1.44 -3.23 1.01
CA ASP A 9 -1.13 -4.54 0.44
C ASP A 9 -2.02 -5.60 1.09
N VAL A 10 -2.63 -6.45 0.26
CA VAL A 10 -3.48 -7.57 0.67
C VAL A 10 -2.67 -8.85 0.59
N ASP A 11 -1.92 -9.12 1.66
CA ASP A 11 -0.91 -10.18 1.71
C ASP A 11 -1.48 -11.57 1.95
N TRP A 12 -2.52 -11.68 2.78
CA TRP A 12 -3.10 -12.95 3.18
C TRP A 12 -4.29 -13.32 2.30
N ASP A 13 -4.58 -14.63 2.20
CA ASP A 13 -5.81 -15.07 1.60
C ASP A 13 -7.05 -14.65 2.42
N PHE A 14 -8.23 -14.84 1.84
CA PHE A 14 -9.51 -14.41 2.40
C PHE A 14 -9.80 -14.92 3.83
N ASN A 15 -9.28 -16.07 4.18
CA ASN A 15 -9.45 -16.68 5.51
C ASN A 15 -8.41 -16.18 6.52
N GLY A 16 -7.41 -15.43 6.05
CA GLY A 16 -6.28 -14.94 6.84
C GLY A 16 -5.23 -16.03 7.11
N PRO A 17 -4.21 -15.70 7.91
CA PRO A 17 -3.12 -16.60 8.19
C PRO A 17 -3.53 -17.81 9.02
N PRO A 18 -2.75 -18.92 8.98
CA PRO A 18 -2.97 -20.08 9.80
C PRO A 18 -3.01 -19.73 11.32
N LYS A 19 -3.84 -20.44 12.07
CA LYS A 19 -4.03 -20.20 13.51
C LYS A 19 -2.72 -20.13 14.30
N ASP A 20 -1.77 -21.00 13.97
CA ASP A 20 -0.46 -21.02 14.66
C ASP A 20 0.36 -19.74 14.40
N HIS A 21 0.24 -19.16 13.21
CA HIS A 21 0.85 -17.86 12.92
C HIS A 21 0.25 -16.77 13.82
N ILE A 22 -1.08 -16.73 13.91
CA ILE A 22 -1.79 -15.73 14.73
C ILE A 22 -1.43 -15.85 16.21
N LEU A 23 -1.35 -17.06 16.73
CA LEU A 23 -0.96 -17.30 18.13
C LEU A 23 0.47 -16.82 18.42
N LYS A 24 1.39 -16.93 17.46
CA LYS A 24 2.77 -16.40 17.59
C LYS A 24 2.83 -14.88 17.71
N ILE A 25 1.89 -14.17 17.10
CA ILE A 25 1.87 -12.70 17.08
C ILE A 25 0.73 -12.10 17.92
N LYS A 26 0.06 -12.90 18.75
CA LYS A 26 -1.07 -12.45 19.60
C LYS A 26 -0.78 -11.21 20.44
N ASN A 27 0.48 -11.00 20.84
CA ASN A 27 0.94 -9.85 21.60
C ASN A 27 0.87 -8.52 20.80
N ARG A 28 0.69 -8.59 19.47
CA ARG A 28 0.46 -7.41 18.62
C ARG A 28 -0.96 -6.87 18.74
N PHE A 29 -1.89 -7.64 19.31
CA PHE A 29 -3.26 -7.22 19.55
C PHE A 29 -3.47 -6.82 21.02
N ASP A 30 -4.50 -6.03 21.28
CA ASP A 30 -5.00 -5.87 22.65
C ASP A 30 -5.68 -7.18 23.08
N GLU A 31 -5.42 -7.62 24.29
CA GLU A 31 -5.89 -8.93 24.80
C GLU A 31 -7.40 -9.09 24.69
N LYS A 32 -8.17 -8.06 25.11
CA LYS A 32 -9.62 -8.06 25.01
C LYS A 32 -10.10 -8.21 23.56
N LEU A 33 -9.51 -7.45 22.64
CA LEU A 33 -9.85 -7.50 21.21
C LEU A 33 -9.56 -8.89 20.63
N PHE A 34 -8.40 -9.45 20.94
CA PHE A 34 -8.00 -10.77 20.48
C PHE A 34 -8.92 -11.88 20.96
N GLN A 35 -9.44 -11.79 22.21
CA GLN A 35 -10.34 -12.78 22.79
C GLN A 35 -11.78 -12.68 22.26
N THR A 36 -12.22 -11.49 21.85
CA THR A 36 -13.63 -11.24 21.48
C THR A 36 -13.89 -11.18 19.97
N THR A 37 -12.85 -11.09 19.15
CA THR A 37 -12.98 -10.90 17.69
C THR A 37 -12.62 -12.20 16.95
N PRO A 38 -13.47 -12.71 16.04
CA PRO A 38 -13.13 -13.81 15.17
C PRO A 38 -11.86 -13.52 14.37
N ILE A 39 -11.04 -14.55 14.17
CA ILE A 39 -9.71 -14.44 13.55
C ILE A 39 -9.76 -13.76 12.18
N ASN A 40 -10.67 -14.20 11.31
CA ASN A 40 -10.83 -13.61 9.98
C ASN A 40 -11.23 -12.12 10.02
N LYS A 41 -11.94 -11.68 11.06
CA LYS A 41 -12.27 -10.27 11.29
C LYS A 41 -11.12 -9.45 11.91
N LEU A 42 -10.08 -10.10 12.44
CA LEU A 42 -8.87 -9.41 12.87
C LEU A 42 -8.01 -8.97 11.67
N TYR A 43 -8.04 -9.73 10.59
CA TYR A 43 -7.14 -9.56 9.44
C TYR A 43 -7.79 -8.90 8.21
N ARG A 44 -9.10 -8.83 8.12
CA ARG A 44 -9.83 -8.26 6.98
C ARG A 44 -10.52 -6.97 7.39
N ASN A 45 -9.93 -5.83 7.03
CA ASN A 45 -10.33 -4.53 7.55
C ASN A 45 -10.70 -3.51 6.45
N PHE A 46 -11.13 -3.99 5.25
CA PHE A 46 -11.44 -3.10 4.11
C PHE A 46 -12.48 -2.03 4.46
N SER A 47 -13.60 -2.43 5.08
CA SER A 47 -14.67 -1.48 5.43
C SER A 47 -14.20 -0.43 6.44
N GLU A 48 -13.39 -0.83 7.41
CA GLU A 48 -12.86 0.09 8.41
C GLU A 48 -11.83 1.07 7.79
N TYR A 49 -11.01 0.62 6.84
CA TYR A 49 -10.13 1.52 6.07
C TYR A 49 -10.94 2.52 5.26
N MET A 50 -11.97 2.04 4.54
CA MET A 50 -12.87 2.90 3.76
C MET A 50 -13.50 3.98 4.64
N GLU A 51 -14.06 3.60 5.80
CA GLU A 51 -14.67 4.54 6.76
C GLU A 51 -13.67 5.59 7.30
N ILE A 52 -12.41 5.16 7.57
CA ILE A 52 -11.36 6.06 8.04
C ILE A 52 -10.98 7.04 6.92
N GLU A 53 -10.77 6.56 5.70
CA GLU A 53 -10.33 7.39 4.57
C GLU A 53 -11.41 8.37 4.12
N GLU A 54 -12.68 7.93 4.06
CA GLU A 54 -13.82 8.81 3.76
C GLU A 54 -13.95 9.96 4.72
N LYS A 55 -13.69 9.75 6.01
CA LYS A 55 -13.70 10.82 7.02
C LYS A 55 -12.71 11.95 6.69
N TYR A 56 -11.64 11.65 5.97
CA TYR A 56 -10.60 12.61 5.56
C TYR A 56 -10.65 12.92 4.06
N GLU A 57 -11.79 12.62 3.40
CA GLU A 57 -12.05 12.91 1.99
C GLU A 57 -10.93 12.39 1.05
N THR A 58 -10.37 11.22 1.36
CA THR A 58 -9.30 10.59 0.58
C THR A 58 -9.63 9.15 0.25
N LYS A 59 -8.95 8.61 -0.74
CA LYS A 59 -8.99 7.20 -1.13
C LYS A 59 -7.59 6.71 -1.46
N SER A 60 -7.35 5.45 -1.15
CA SER A 60 -6.06 4.79 -1.37
C SER A 60 -6.10 3.81 -2.55
N THR A 61 -4.96 3.19 -2.80
CA THR A 61 -4.84 2.02 -3.70
C THR A 61 -4.72 0.75 -2.87
N PHE A 62 -5.55 -0.26 -3.16
CA PHE A 62 -5.40 -1.61 -2.63
C PHE A 62 -4.72 -2.51 -3.66
N PHE A 63 -3.56 -3.05 -3.30
CA PHE A 63 -2.83 -4.01 -4.13
C PHE A 63 -3.20 -5.44 -3.76
N PHE A 64 -3.84 -6.16 -4.69
CA PHE A 64 -4.27 -7.54 -4.50
C PHE A 64 -3.34 -8.52 -5.19
N ARG A 65 -2.99 -9.61 -4.50
CA ARG A 65 -2.32 -10.79 -5.08
C ARG A 65 -3.33 -11.62 -5.88
N THR A 66 -2.82 -12.42 -6.80
CA THR A 66 -3.58 -13.49 -7.48
C THR A 66 -3.03 -14.89 -7.18
N GLN A 67 -1.98 -14.95 -6.39
CA GLN A 67 -1.37 -16.18 -5.92
C GLN A 67 -1.25 -16.12 -4.40
N TYR A 68 -2.05 -16.91 -3.70
CA TYR A 68 -2.01 -17.08 -2.25
C TYR A 68 -1.61 -18.51 -1.94
N GLU A 69 -0.92 -18.74 -0.82
CA GLU A 69 -0.40 -20.04 -0.42
C GLU A 69 -1.51 -21.06 -0.16
N ASN A 70 -2.66 -20.61 0.38
CA ASN A 70 -3.75 -21.49 0.82
C ASN A 70 -5.15 -21.02 0.39
N GLY A 71 -5.25 -20.02 -0.47
CA GLY A 71 -6.54 -19.42 -0.85
C GLY A 71 -6.63 -19.08 -2.32
N ASP A 72 -7.83 -18.74 -2.74
CA ASP A 72 -8.12 -18.29 -4.09
C ASP A 72 -8.35 -16.77 -4.09
N TYR A 73 -7.68 -16.02 -4.94
CA TYR A 73 -7.89 -14.58 -5.07
C TYR A 73 -9.34 -14.20 -5.43
N ARG A 74 -10.08 -15.12 -6.03
CA ARG A 74 -11.50 -14.95 -6.37
C ARG A 74 -12.42 -14.85 -5.15
N ASP A 75 -11.96 -15.30 -3.99
CA ASP A 75 -12.69 -15.14 -2.74
C ASP A 75 -12.83 -13.66 -2.35
N TYR A 76 -11.96 -12.79 -2.87
CA TYR A 76 -12.03 -11.33 -2.73
C TYR A 76 -12.92 -10.63 -3.76
N TYR A 77 -13.68 -11.38 -4.58
CA TYR A 77 -14.49 -10.80 -5.66
C TYR A 77 -15.38 -9.65 -5.20
N ASP A 78 -16.13 -9.87 -4.13
CA ASP A 78 -17.08 -8.86 -3.61
C ASP A 78 -16.35 -7.66 -3.00
N ASP A 79 -15.24 -7.87 -2.31
CA ASP A 79 -14.43 -6.80 -1.73
C ASP A 79 -13.80 -5.93 -2.83
N ILE A 80 -13.21 -6.54 -3.86
CA ILE A 80 -12.62 -5.83 -5.02
C ILE A 80 -13.69 -5.02 -5.74
N LYS A 81 -14.87 -5.62 -6.01
CA LYS A 81 -15.98 -4.93 -6.64
C LYS A 81 -16.51 -3.76 -5.82
N LYS A 82 -16.64 -3.93 -4.51
CA LYS A 82 -17.08 -2.89 -3.60
C LYS A 82 -16.09 -1.72 -3.58
N LEU A 83 -14.81 -1.99 -3.33
CA LEU A 83 -13.75 -0.99 -3.32
C LEU A 83 -13.75 -0.17 -4.61
N ASN A 84 -13.71 -0.83 -5.77
CA ASN A 84 -13.71 -0.16 -7.07
C ASN A 84 -14.98 0.67 -7.31
N LYS A 85 -16.16 0.12 -7.01
CA LYS A 85 -17.44 0.81 -7.18
C LYS A 85 -17.51 2.09 -6.35
N GLU A 86 -16.96 2.07 -5.16
CA GLU A 86 -16.95 3.20 -4.24
C GLU A 86 -15.71 4.12 -4.45
N GLY A 87 -14.88 3.84 -5.48
CA GLY A 87 -13.85 4.72 -6.01
C GLY A 87 -12.44 4.51 -5.44
N TRP A 88 -12.20 3.41 -4.70
CA TRP A 88 -10.84 3.01 -4.34
C TRP A 88 -10.14 2.38 -5.54
N GLU A 89 -8.85 2.68 -5.70
CA GLU A 89 -8.06 2.08 -6.76
C GLU A 89 -7.67 0.64 -6.42
N ILE A 90 -7.72 -0.23 -7.43
CA ILE A 90 -7.22 -1.60 -7.35
C ILE A 90 -5.93 -1.71 -8.17
N GLY A 91 -4.85 -2.13 -7.52
CA GLY A 91 -3.56 -2.43 -8.13
C GLY A 91 -3.23 -3.92 -8.06
N LEU A 92 -2.23 -4.33 -8.84
CA LEU A 92 -1.69 -5.70 -8.78
C LEU A 92 -0.59 -5.78 -7.71
N HIS A 93 -0.70 -6.73 -6.79
CA HIS A 93 0.38 -7.14 -5.89
C HIS A 93 1.09 -8.35 -6.50
N THR A 94 2.05 -8.09 -7.40
CA THR A 94 2.76 -9.12 -8.17
C THR A 94 3.48 -10.12 -7.25
N ASP A 95 3.28 -11.41 -7.51
CA ASP A 95 4.00 -12.45 -6.78
C ASP A 95 5.50 -12.43 -7.12
N PRO A 96 6.41 -12.58 -6.12
CA PRO A 96 7.86 -12.58 -6.37
C PRO A 96 8.33 -13.65 -7.35
N SER A 97 7.64 -14.79 -7.43
CA SER A 97 7.98 -15.84 -8.39
C SER A 97 7.70 -15.45 -9.84
N SER A 98 6.79 -14.51 -10.07
CA SER A 98 6.41 -14.04 -11.41
C SER A 98 7.32 -12.93 -11.97
N VAL A 99 8.13 -12.28 -11.13
CA VAL A 99 8.93 -11.08 -11.50
C VAL A 99 9.84 -11.32 -12.70
N ASN A 100 10.39 -12.53 -12.84
CA ASN A 100 11.26 -12.87 -13.95
C ASN A 100 10.52 -13.20 -15.25
N GLU A 101 9.22 -13.52 -15.19
CA GLU A 101 8.43 -14.06 -16.29
C GLU A 101 7.29 -13.11 -16.70
N ILE A 102 7.48 -12.33 -17.76
CA ILE A 102 6.49 -11.34 -18.22
C ILE A 102 5.09 -11.94 -18.47
N LEU A 103 5.03 -13.20 -18.91
CA LEU A 103 3.74 -13.88 -19.15
C LEU A 103 3.01 -14.20 -17.86
N GLU A 104 3.71 -14.48 -16.76
CA GLU A 104 3.12 -14.70 -15.45
C GLU A 104 2.57 -13.38 -14.89
N ILE A 105 3.32 -12.29 -14.94
CA ILE A 105 2.81 -10.95 -14.53
C ILE A 105 1.57 -10.58 -15.36
N LYS A 106 1.61 -10.84 -16.68
CA LYS A 106 0.46 -10.61 -17.55
C LYS A 106 -0.76 -11.41 -17.09
N ARG A 107 -0.59 -12.69 -16.77
CA ARG A 107 -1.67 -13.56 -16.30
C ARG A 107 -2.26 -13.07 -14.98
N GLU A 108 -1.41 -12.67 -14.03
CA GLU A 108 -1.85 -12.08 -12.77
C GLU A 108 -2.70 -10.82 -13.00
N LYS A 109 -2.20 -9.91 -13.83
CA LYS A 109 -2.92 -8.70 -14.22
C LYS A 109 -4.30 -9.00 -14.83
N GLU A 110 -4.33 -9.87 -15.85
CA GLU A 110 -5.56 -10.27 -16.53
C GLU A 110 -6.57 -10.94 -15.59
N ASN A 111 -6.09 -11.68 -14.60
CA ASN A 111 -6.95 -12.31 -13.59
C ASN A 111 -7.68 -11.27 -12.74
N LEU A 112 -7.02 -10.25 -12.27
CA LEU A 112 -7.66 -9.15 -11.52
C LEU A 112 -8.53 -8.27 -12.44
N GLU A 113 -8.07 -7.97 -13.66
CA GLU A 113 -8.84 -7.21 -14.64
C GLU A 113 -10.18 -7.89 -14.99
N LYS A 114 -10.23 -9.24 -15.03
CA LYS A 114 -11.48 -9.99 -15.20
C LYS A 114 -12.48 -9.77 -14.06
N ILE A 115 -12.00 -9.74 -12.82
CA ILE A 115 -12.85 -9.41 -11.66
C ILE A 115 -13.29 -7.96 -11.76
N LEU A 116 -12.34 -7.05 -11.98
CA LEU A 116 -12.56 -5.61 -11.97
C LEU A 116 -13.49 -5.16 -13.12
N GLY A 117 -13.34 -5.75 -14.30
CA GLY A 117 -14.01 -5.33 -15.53
C GLY A 117 -13.39 -4.09 -16.17
N SER A 118 -12.22 -3.66 -15.71
CA SER A 118 -11.45 -2.50 -16.21
C SER A 118 -9.96 -2.78 -16.12
N LYS A 119 -9.15 -1.87 -16.68
CA LYS A 119 -7.69 -1.97 -16.65
C LYS A 119 -7.12 -1.65 -15.27
N ILE A 120 -6.02 -2.32 -14.94
CA ILE A 120 -5.18 -2.07 -13.77
C ILE A 120 -3.93 -1.33 -14.24
N TYR A 121 -3.59 -0.24 -13.56
CA TYR A 121 -2.49 0.65 -13.92
C TYR A 121 -1.33 0.64 -12.92
N GLY A 122 -1.58 0.28 -11.66
CA GLY A 122 -0.60 0.25 -10.59
C GLY A 122 -0.08 -1.15 -10.28
N ASN A 123 1.22 -1.24 -9.99
CA ASN A 123 1.87 -2.46 -9.55
C ASN A 123 2.63 -2.24 -8.24
N ARG A 124 2.71 -3.30 -7.44
CA ARG A 124 3.66 -3.46 -6.34
C ARG A 124 4.06 -4.92 -6.23
N VAL A 125 5.36 -5.20 -6.14
CA VAL A 125 5.84 -6.57 -5.93
C VAL A 125 5.77 -6.92 -4.45
N HIS A 126 5.22 -8.08 -4.14
CA HIS A 126 5.22 -8.61 -2.77
C HIS A 126 6.66 -8.75 -2.26
N TYR A 127 6.90 -8.34 -1.02
CA TYR A 127 8.22 -8.17 -0.39
C TYR A 127 9.10 -7.04 -0.94
N LEU A 128 8.57 -6.16 -1.77
CA LEU A 128 9.26 -4.99 -2.33
C LEU A 128 10.55 -5.37 -3.08
N SER A 129 10.42 -5.83 -4.30
CA SER A 129 11.54 -6.10 -5.20
C SER A 129 11.42 -5.23 -6.44
N ASN A 130 12.46 -4.49 -6.76
CA ASN A 130 12.49 -3.60 -7.91
C ASN A 130 13.85 -3.69 -8.62
N ASP A 131 13.80 -3.78 -9.95
CA ASP A 131 14.93 -3.57 -10.84
C ASP A 131 14.46 -2.94 -12.17
N GLU A 132 15.41 -2.37 -12.95
CA GLU A 132 15.09 -1.73 -14.22
C GLU A 132 14.44 -2.69 -15.24
N LYS A 133 14.83 -3.97 -15.25
CA LYS A 133 14.25 -4.98 -16.15
C LYS A 133 12.80 -5.27 -15.81
N LEU A 134 12.47 -5.24 -14.53
CA LEU A 134 11.09 -5.38 -14.08
C LEU A 134 10.25 -4.20 -14.59
N LEU A 135 10.72 -2.97 -14.39
CA LEU A 135 10.00 -1.76 -14.84
C LEU A 135 9.76 -1.76 -16.35
N GLU A 136 10.71 -2.24 -17.16
CA GLU A 136 10.50 -2.42 -18.60
C GLU A 136 9.39 -3.44 -18.91
N LYS A 137 9.32 -4.56 -18.18
CA LYS A 137 8.26 -5.56 -18.36
C LYS A 137 6.90 -4.97 -18.00
N LEU A 138 6.81 -4.26 -16.86
CA LEU A 138 5.59 -3.63 -16.40
C LEU A 138 5.08 -2.59 -17.41
N SER A 139 5.97 -1.74 -17.95
CA SER A 139 5.62 -0.77 -18.99
C SER A 139 5.05 -1.45 -20.24
N LYS A 140 5.68 -2.53 -20.73
CA LYS A 140 5.17 -3.32 -21.88
C LYS A 140 3.80 -3.96 -21.62
N LEU A 141 3.45 -4.21 -20.37
CA LEU A 141 2.14 -4.73 -19.95
C LEU A 141 1.11 -3.62 -19.70
N GLY A 142 1.48 -2.35 -19.91
CA GLY A 142 0.59 -1.20 -19.75
C GLY A 142 0.35 -0.78 -18.31
N PHE A 143 1.25 -1.14 -17.37
CA PHE A 143 1.31 -0.47 -16.10
C PHE A 143 1.90 0.94 -16.29
N ILE A 144 1.41 1.90 -15.55
CA ILE A 144 1.86 3.30 -15.64
C ILE A 144 2.64 3.76 -14.41
N TYR A 145 2.52 3.02 -13.31
CA TYR A 145 3.35 3.22 -12.13
C TYR A 145 3.63 1.89 -11.41
N ASP A 146 4.74 1.90 -10.68
CA ASP A 146 5.15 0.86 -9.73
C ASP A 146 5.45 1.49 -8.36
N SER A 147 5.34 0.71 -7.30
CA SER A 147 5.71 1.15 -5.95
C SER A 147 6.37 -0.01 -5.19
N SER A 148 7.47 -0.52 -5.74
CA SER A 148 8.17 -1.69 -5.20
C SER A 148 9.55 -1.34 -4.62
N PHE A 149 10.00 -0.09 -4.77
CA PHE A 149 11.32 0.30 -4.27
C PHE A 149 11.28 0.71 -2.80
N LYS A 150 12.24 0.18 -2.03
CA LYS A 150 12.57 0.62 -0.66
C LYS A 150 14.06 0.38 -0.42
N LYS A 151 14.79 1.40 -0.01
CA LYS A 151 16.24 1.34 0.16
C LYS A 151 16.67 0.40 1.28
N THR A 152 16.02 0.51 2.45
CA THR A 152 16.35 -0.30 3.63
C THR A 152 15.15 -0.49 4.54
N LYS A 153 15.17 -1.56 5.34
CA LYS A 153 14.08 -1.91 6.27
C LYS A 153 14.15 -1.18 7.61
N ASP A 154 15.32 -0.71 8.00
CA ASP A 154 15.62 -0.20 9.34
C ASP A 154 15.80 1.32 9.42
N ALA A 155 15.67 2.00 8.28
CA ALA A 155 15.72 3.47 8.21
C ALA A 155 14.75 4.03 7.18
N ILE A 156 14.43 5.32 7.30
CA ILE A 156 13.77 6.12 6.28
C ILE A 156 14.85 7.00 5.66
N THR A 157 15.08 6.82 4.36
CA THR A 157 16.14 7.52 3.64
C THR A 157 15.57 8.48 2.61
N VAL A 158 16.39 9.37 2.06
CA VAL A 158 15.96 10.32 1.03
C VAL A 158 15.59 9.59 -0.28
N GLU A 159 16.25 8.46 -0.55
CA GLU A 159 15.95 7.61 -1.71
C GLU A 159 14.57 6.96 -1.65
N ASP A 160 13.95 6.91 -0.47
CA ASP A 160 12.59 6.42 -0.27
C ASP A 160 11.51 7.50 -0.50
N MET A 161 11.90 8.71 -0.93
CA MET A 161 11.02 9.87 -1.07
C MET A 161 10.97 10.35 -2.52
N GLY A 162 9.90 11.08 -2.87
CA GLY A 162 9.73 11.60 -4.22
C GLY A 162 9.22 10.54 -5.19
N TYR A 163 9.59 10.69 -6.45
CA TYR A 163 9.27 9.75 -7.52
C TYR A 163 10.38 9.77 -8.57
N GLN A 164 10.45 8.72 -9.37
CA GLN A 164 11.38 8.62 -10.48
C GLN A 164 10.60 8.18 -11.72
N GLN A 165 10.81 8.86 -12.84
CA GLN A 165 10.29 8.40 -14.12
C GLN A 165 11.38 7.60 -14.83
N ILE A 166 11.07 6.34 -15.13
CA ILE A 166 11.94 5.40 -15.82
C ILE A 166 11.19 4.94 -17.06
N ASN A 167 11.60 5.44 -18.24
CA ASN A 167 10.85 5.27 -19.48
C ASN A 167 9.41 5.81 -19.35
N GLU A 168 8.40 4.96 -19.60
CA GLU A 168 6.97 5.32 -19.54
C GLU A 168 6.31 5.01 -18.20
N ILE A 169 7.07 4.48 -17.23
CA ILE A 169 6.56 4.10 -15.90
C ILE A 169 7.11 5.04 -14.83
N ILE A 170 6.28 5.33 -13.84
CA ILE A 170 6.68 6.13 -12.68
C ILE A 170 6.88 5.18 -11.49
N GLU A 171 8.05 5.23 -10.88
CA GLU A 171 8.31 4.55 -9.61
C GLU A 171 8.00 5.50 -8.45
N PHE A 172 7.16 5.05 -7.52
CA PHE A 172 6.89 5.71 -6.24
C PHE A 172 7.54 4.90 -5.10
N PRO A 173 8.74 5.27 -4.64
CA PRO A 173 9.39 4.57 -3.54
C PRO A 173 8.51 4.52 -2.29
N VAL A 174 8.53 3.41 -1.56
CA VAL A 174 7.79 3.28 -0.30
C VAL A 174 8.52 4.04 0.80
N THR A 175 7.98 5.19 1.20
CA THR A 175 8.61 6.04 2.24
C THR A 175 8.37 5.48 3.63
N LEU A 176 7.11 5.23 3.99
CA LEU A 176 6.70 4.69 5.28
C LEU A 176 5.94 3.38 5.09
N MET A 177 6.28 2.37 5.88
CA MET A 177 5.63 1.07 5.87
C MET A 177 5.43 0.58 7.30
N ASP A 178 4.22 0.22 7.66
CA ASP A 178 3.86 -0.24 9.00
C ASP A 178 4.79 -1.34 9.54
N ALA A 179 5.00 -2.40 8.74
CA ALA A 179 5.85 -3.52 9.13
C ALA A 179 7.29 -3.07 9.44
N TYR A 180 7.83 -2.12 8.68
CA TYR A 180 9.19 -1.63 8.90
C TYR A 180 9.27 -0.69 10.09
N LEU A 181 8.30 0.21 10.23
CA LEU A 181 8.22 1.14 11.36
C LEU A 181 8.18 0.38 12.71
N PHE A 182 7.28 -0.60 12.82
CA PHE A 182 7.05 -1.27 14.10
C PHE A 182 7.96 -2.48 14.35
N THR A 183 8.38 -3.21 13.31
CA THR A 183 9.17 -4.44 13.48
C THR A 183 10.67 -4.20 13.42
N TYR A 184 11.14 -3.43 12.43
CA TYR A 184 12.58 -3.21 12.21
C TYR A 184 13.08 -1.94 12.90
N MET A 185 12.41 -0.81 12.70
CA MET A 185 12.78 0.47 13.32
C MET A 185 12.32 0.57 14.78
N LYS A 186 11.41 -0.33 15.24
CA LYS A 186 10.87 -0.38 16.61
C LYS A 186 10.29 0.96 17.09
N ILE A 187 9.64 1.69 16.18
CA ILE A 187 8.93 2.92 16.50
C ILE A 187 7.70 2.57 17.34
N SER A 188 7.58 3.17 18.51
CA SER A 188 6.39 3.00 19.36
C SER A 188 5.24 3.90 18.94
N GLU A 189 4.00 3.53 19.31
CA GLU A 189 2.79 4.27 18.91
C GLU A 189 2.83 5.75 19.28
N ASP A 190 3.38 6.10 20.43
CA ASP A 190 3.53 7.48 20.89
C ASP A 190 4.50 8.33 20.04
N LYS A 191 5.38 7.69 19.28
CA LYS A 191 6.37 8.35 18.43
C LYS A 191 5.98 8.40 16.95
N ILE A 192 4.91 7.68 16.55
CA ILE A 192 4.59 7.53 15.12
C ILE A 192 4.27 8.87 14.46
N ILE A 193 3.45 9.72 15.06
CA ILE A 193 3.09 11.03 14.49
C ILE A 193 4.31 11.92 14.32
N LYS A 194 5.20 11.95 15.32
CA LYS A 194 6.47 12.70 15.23
C LYS A 194 7.38 12.14 14.12
N THR A 195 7.34 10.83 13.89
CA THR A 195 8.10 10.20 12.79
C THR A 195 7.51 10.61 11.43
N VAL A 196 6.18 10.58 11.27
CA VAL A 196 5.50 11.04 10.05
C VAL A 196 5.79 12.52 9.79
N GLU A 197 5.67 13.37 10.80
CA GLU A 197 5.98 14.81 10.72
C GLU A 197 7.43 15.06 10.25
N LYS A 198 8.39 14.38 10.87
CA LYS A 198 9.81 14.49 10.49
C LYS A 198 10.04 14.04 9.05
N THR A 199 9.39 12.95 8.62
CA THR A 199 9.50 12.42 7.26
C THR A 199 8.87 13.38 6.25
N LEU A 200 7.68 13.90 6.52
CA LEU A 200 7.01 14.90 5.72
C LEU A 200 7.88 16.16 5.53
N ASN A 201 8.49 16.64 6.63
CA ASN A 201 9.40 17.78 6.57
C ASN A 201 10.68 17.48 5.78
N SER A 202 11.12 16.23 5.72
CA SER A 202 12.23 15.81 4.85
C SER A 202 11.81 15.79 3.39
N CYS A 203 10.61 15.30 3.06
CA CYS A 203 10.05 15.33 1.71
C CYS A 203 9.92 16.77 1.20
N ARG A 204 9.45 17.71 2.03
CA ARG A 204 9.32 19.14 1.68
C ARG A 204 10.64 19.77 1.24
N LYS A 205 11.78 19.24 1.70
CA LYS A 205 13.13 19.73 1.38
C LYS A 205 13.70 19.21 0.06
N LEU A 206 13.05 18.23 -0.57
CA LEU A 206 13.53 17.68 -1.86
C LEU A 206 13.51 18.70 -2.98
N ASN A 207 12.70 19.74 -2.84
CA ASN A 207 12.54 20.82 -3.84
C ASN A 207 12.21 20.30 -5.25
N LEU A 208 11.42 19.23 -5.30
CA LEU A 208 10.84 18.71 -6.53
C LEU A 208 9.57 19.50 -6.86
N GLU A 209 9.14 19.46 -8.11
CA GLU A 209 7.87 20.09 -8.52
C GLU A 209 6.70 19.53 -7.72
N PHE A 210 6.66 18.21 -7.55
CA PHE A 210 5.81 17.51 -6.60
C PHE A 210 6.69 16.75 -5.62
N ASN A 211 6.59 17.07 -4.34
CA ASN A 211 7.18 16.27 -3.30
C ASN A 211 6.21 15.14 -2.96
N VAL A 212 6.65 13.90 -3.10
CA VAL A 212 5.83 12.71 -2.86
C VAL A 212 6.33 11.96 -1.63
N MET A 213 5.39 11.59 -0.75
CA MET A 213 5.60 10.67 0.36
C MET A 213 4.64 9.50 0.20
N SER A 214 5.15 8.27 0.06
CA SER A 214 4.32 7.07 -0.07
C SER A 214 4.16 6.38 1.27
N ILE A 215 2.92 6.05 1.62
CA ILE A 215 2.57 5.32 2.84
C ILE A 215 1.96 3.98 2.45
N LEU A 216 2.61 2.91 2.86
CA LEU A 216 2.11 1.55 2.79
C LEU A 216 1.64 1.09 4.17
N TRP A 217 0.36 0.74 4.27
CA TRP A 217 -0.24 0.22 5.48
C TRP A 217 -1.05 -1.03 5.13
N HIS A 218 -0.59 -2.23 5.55
CA HIS A 218 -1.23 -3.48 5.15
C HIS A 218 -2.68 -3.56 5.63
N ASP A 219 -3.54 -4.18 4.83
CA ASP A 219 -4.98 -4.34 5.13
C ASP A 219 -5.24 -5.05 6.45
N ASN A 220 -4.36 -5.94 6.84
CA ASN A 220 -4.49 -6.83 7.99
C ASN A 220 -3.98 -6.26 9.32
N VAL A 221 -3.40 -5.06 9.36
CA VAL A 221 -2.74 -4.54 10.58
C VAL A 221 -3.58 -3.55 11.39
N LEU A 222 -4.70 -3.06 10.86
CA LEU A 222 -5.47 -1.97 11.46
C LEU A 222 -5.83 -2.23 12.94
N LYS A 223 -6.14 -3.47 13.29
CA LYS A 223 -6.49 -3.88 14.66
C LYS A 223 -5.28 -4.25 15.52
N MET A 224 -4.08 -4.21 14.97
CA MET A 224 -2.83 -4.43 15.72
C MET A 224 -2.36 -3.15 16.41
N LYS A 225 -1.60 -3.33 17.49
CA LYS A 225 -0.82 -2.24 18.09
C LYS A 225 0.12 -1.68 17.02
N GLY A 226 0.16 -0.36 16.92
CA GLY A 226 0.82 0.33 15.80
C GLY A 226 -0.09 0.50 14.59
N GLY A 227 -0.70 -0.56 14.07
CA GLY A 227 -1.59 -0.50 12.92
C GLY A 227 -2.77 0.45 13.09
N ARG A 228 -3.36 0.47 14.28
CA ARG A 228 -4.45 1.39 14.67
C ARG A 228 -4.08 2.88 14.62
N MET A 229 -2.80 3.19 14.47
CA MET A 229 -2.33 4.57 14.34
C MET A 229 -2.64 5.18 12.97
N TYR A 230 -3.11 4.40 11.99
CA TYR A 230 -3.44 4.87 10.65
C TYR A 230 -4.42 6.07 10.68
N SER A 231 -5.50 5.98 11.43
CA SER A 231 -6.46 7.08 11.55
C SER A 231 -5.83 8.38 12.10
N LYS A 232 -4.90 8.27 13.04
CA LYS A 232 -4.19 9.44 13.59
C LYS A 232 -3.16 10.00 12.59
N ILE A 233 -2.59 9.16 11.74
CA ILE A 233 -1.71 9.60 10.66
C ILE A 233 -2.51 10.43 9.66
N LEU A 234 -3.70 9.95 9.24
CA LEU A 234 -4.56 10.70 8.33
C LEU A 234 -5.06 12.02 8.97
N GLU A 235 -5.43 12.00 10.26
CA GLU A 235 -5.80 13.21 11.02
C GLU A 235 -4.67 14.25 11.00
N PHE A 236 -3.43 13.83 11.26
CA PHE A 236 -2.27 14.70 11.17
C PHE A 236 -2.03 15.25 9.76
N LEU A 237 -2.09 14.38 8.74
CA LEU A 237 -1.86 14.79 7.35
C LEU A 237 -2.94 15.74 6.84
N SER A 238 -4.21 15.50 7.19
CA SER A 238 -5.33 16.37 6.81
C SER A 238 -5.29 17.75 7.49
N SER A 239 -4.57 17.89 8.61
CA SER A 239 -4.36 19.18 9.28
C SER A 239 -3.28 20.06 8.62
N GLN A 240 -2.58 19.56 7.60
CA GLN A 240 -1.51 20.28 6.91
C GLN A 240 -2.05 20.93 5.65
N ASP A 241 -2.06 22.25 5.56
CA ASP A 241 -2.64 23.04 4.44
C ASP A 241 -1.99 22.75 3.08
N ASP A 242 -0.73 22.30 3.05
CA ASP A 242 0.03 22.02 1.83
C ASP A 242 -0.01 20.53 1.40
N VAL A 243 -0.69 19.67 2.16
CA VAL A 243 -0.76 18.22 1.92
C VAL A 243 -2.03 17.84 1.19
N GLN A 244 -1.87 16.98 0.18
CA GLN A 244 -2.97 16.29 -0.46
C GLN A 244 -2.70 14.78 -0.46
N MET A 245 -3.59 14.02 0.16
CA MET A 245 -3.60 12.57 0.13
C MET A 245 -4.31 12.07 -1.13
N CYS A 246 -3.84 10.98 -1.74
CA CYS A 246 -4.40 10.46 -2.99
C CYS A 246 -4.03 8.99 -3.22
N SER A 247 -4.74 8.35 -4.14
CA SER A 247 -4.38 7.04 -4.72
C SER A 247 -3.22 7.16 -5.72
N GLY A 248 -2.68 6.03 -6.17
CA GLY A 248 -1.59 6.00 -7.15
C GLY A 248 -1.99 6.57 -8.51
N ILE A 249 -3.17 6.23 -9.01
CA ILE A 249 -3.66 6.75 -10.30
C ILE A 249 -3.92 8.26 -10.24
N GLU A 250 -4.47 8.77 -9.13
CA GLU A 250 -4.65 10.21 -8.94
C GLU A 250 -3.30 10.93 -8.90
N LEU A 251 -2.30 10.34 -8.24
CA LEU A 251 -0.95 10.87 -8.19
C LEU A 251 -0.31 10.94 -9.58
N VAL A 252 -0.40 9.86 -10.37
CA VAL A 252 0.08 9.85 -11.77
C VAL A 252 -0.59 10.94 -12.60
N ASN A 253 -1.92 11.09 -12.50
CA ASN A 253 -2.66 12.10 -13.24
C ASN A 253 -2.18 13.51 -12.89
N LYS A 254 -2.00 13.82 -11.61
CA LYS A 254 -1.48 15.12 -11.17
C LYS A 254 -0.08 15.44 -11.71
N ILE A 255 0.78 14.41 -11.77
CA ILE A 255 2.13 14.57 -12.33
C ILE A 255 2.05 14.80 -13.85
N LYS A 256 1.20 14.05 -14.58
CA LYS A 256 1.08 14.13 -16.04
C LYS A 256 0.29 15.34 -16.55
N GLU A 257 -0.65 15.89 -15.80
CA GLU A 257 -1.44 17.07 -16.19
C GLU A 257 -0.59 18.33 -16.39
N LYS A 258 0.66 18.31 -15.95
CA LYS A 258 1.59 19.44 -16.05
C LYS A 258 2.66 19.31 -17.14
N PHE A 259 2.70 18.15 -17.82
CA PHE A 259 3.57 17.91 -18.97
C PHE A 259 2.74 17.79 -20.26
#